data_de867e0dd36ec6391a7b5f91ffc64b55
#
_entry.id   de867e0dd36ec6391a7b5f91ffc64b55
#
_cell.length_a   1.000
_cell.length_b   1.000
_cell.length_c   1.000
_cell.angle_alpha   90.00
_cell.angle_beta   90.00
_cell.angle_gamma   90.00
#
_symmetry.space_group_name_H-M   'P 1'
#
loop_
_entity.id
_entity.type
_entity.pdbx_description
1 polymer ?
#
loop_
_entity_poly.entity_id
_entity_poly.type
_entity_poly.pdbx_seq_one_letter_code
_entity_poly.pdbx_strand_id
1 'polypeptide(L)'
;MRKTIASISIILVFAILCGCSDISRPEGFQDVQNIVSVDYQFADSQTFDDHYSFDLERGVFRFTRDADRYSPEYELEQSDEYELKQSDIESIRSAFEPAENWAQHYKYSYFSTAMTKYISYKIDIEYSDGTHCILEGTAMSTGDWQSSNTKWPQGFEELKILLDGIVSQE
;
A
#
# COMPACT_ATOMS: atom_id res chain seq x y z
N MET A 1 33.07 -40.92 -25.37
CA MET A 1 31.71 -40.54 -25.03
C MET A 1 31.55 -40.21 -23.52
N ARG A 2 32.43 -39.38 -22.92
CA ARG A 2 32.35 -39.03 -21.47
C ARG A 2 32.35 -37.50 -21.16
N LYS A 3 32.27 -36.66 -22.19
CA LYS A 3 32.34 -35.20 -22.01
C LYS A 3 30.99 -34.46 -22.10
N THR A 4 29.93 -35.13 -22.50
CA THR A 4 28.60 -34.51 -22.71
C THR A 4 27.70 -34.52 -21.46
N ILE A 5 27.98 -35.35 -20.47
CA ILE A 5 27.13 -35.48 -19.26
C ILE A 5 27.42 -34.37 -18.25
N ALA A 6 28.65 -33.84 -18.21
CA ALA A 6 29.03 -32.77 -17.26
C ALA A 6 28.40 -31.41 -17.57
N SER A 7 28.15 -31.10 -18.85
CA SER A 7 27.56 -29.84 -19.27
C SER A 7 26.07 -29.73 -18.96
N ILE A 8 25.33 -30.83 -19.01
CA ILE A 8 23.89 -30.84 -18.73
C ILE A 8 23.62 -30.68 -17.23
N SER A 9 24.46 -31.25 -16.36
CA SER A 9 24.32 -31.09 -14.90
C SER A 9 24.55 -29.64 -14.42
N ILE A 10 25.46 -28.90 -15.06
CA ILE A 10 25.74 -27.51 -14.68
C ILE A 10 24.57 -26.61 -15.08
N ILE A 11 23.92 -26.83 -16.23
CA ILE A 11 22.77 -26.05 -16.66
C ILE A 11 21.57 -26.31 -15.75
N LEU A 12 21.36 -27.55 -15.30
CA LEU A 12 20.27 -27.90 -14.38
C LEU A 12 20.46 -27.26 -12.98
N VAL A 13 21.69 -27.18 -12.49
CA VAL A 13 21.98 -26.55 -11.18
C VAL A 13 21.82 -25.03 -11.26
N PHE A 14 22.13 -24.37 -12.39
CA PHE A 14 21.88 -22.95 -12.57
C PHE A 14 20.38 -22.62 -12.68
N ALA A 15 19.57 -23.49 -13.26
CA ALA A 15 18.11 -23.31 -13.31
C ALA A 15 17.44 -23.43 -11.93
N ILE A 16 18.04 -24.18 -11.00
CA ILE A 16 17.53 -24.31 -9.62
C ILE A 16 17.97 -23.15 -8.71
N LEU A 17 19.10 -22.46 -9.07
CA LEU A 17 19.58 -21.30 -8.30
C LEU A 17 19.00 -19.97 -8.78
N CYS A 18 18.39 -19.91 -9.95
CA CYS A 18 17.49 -18.84 -10.36
C CYS A 18 16.08 -19.13 -9.80
N GLY A 19 15.98 -19.37 -8.50
CA GLY A 19 14.75 -19.17 -7.77
C GLY A 19 14.45 -17.68 -7.82
N CYS A 20 13.90 -17.21 -8.94
CA CYS A 20 13.06 -16.04 -8.94
C CYS A 20 12.05 -16.31 -7.82
N SER A 21 12.17 -15.60 -6.69
CA SER A 21 11.01 -15.40 -5.87
C SER A 21 9.97 -14.84 -6.83
N ASP A 22 9.05 -15.67 -7.27
CA ASP A 22 7.83 -15.20 -7.90
C ASP A 22 7.24 -14.24 -6.87
N ILE A 23 7.45 -12.94 -7.10
CA ILE A 23 6.64 -11.91 -6.48
C ILE A 23 5.30 -12.17 -7.14
N SER A 24 4.50 -13.01 -6.52
CA SER A 24 3.17 -13.31 -7.01
C SER A 24 2.38 -12.02 -6.85
N ARG A 25 1.84 -11.55 -7.98
CA ARG A 25 0.88 -10.45 -8.01
C ARG A 25 -0.14 -10.66 -6.89
N PRO A 26 -0.50 -9.62 -6.10
CA PRO A 26 -1.49 -9.77 -5.05
C PRO A 26 -2.79 -10.37 -5.59
N GLU A 27 -3.40 -11.26 -4.81
CA GLU A 27 -4.67 -11.88 -5.18
C GLU A 27 -5.74 -10.81 -5.42
N GLY A 28 -6.44 -10.90 -6.55
CA GLY A 28 -7.45 -9.94 -6.95
C GLY A 28 -6.91 -8.65 -7.58
N PHE A 29 -5.59 -8.41 -7.62
CA PHE A 29 -5.06 -7.20 -8.24
C PHE A 29 -5.28 -7.23 -9.76
N GLN A 30 -5.91 -6.18 -10.31
CA GLN A 30 -6.22 -6.03 -11.73
C GLN A 30 -5.47 -4.86 -12.37
N ASP A 31 -5.86 -4.51 -13.60
CA ASP A 31 -5.40 -3.30 -14.27
C ASP A 31 -5.88 -2.07 -13.49
N VAL A 32 -4.96 -1.15 -13.21
CA VAL A 32 -5.25 0.07 -12.43
C VAL A 32 -6.30 0.97 -13.10
N GLN A 33 -6.50 0.85 -14.40
CA GLN A 33 -7.54 1.59 -15.11
C GLN A 33 -8.96 1.15 -14.73
N ASN A 34 -9.11 -0.06 -14.19
CA ASN A 34 -10.39 -0.61 -13.74
C ASN A 34 -10.72 -0.24 -12.29
N ILE A 35 -9.86 0.47 -11.57
CA ILE A 35 -10.11 0.90 -10.19
C ILE A 35 -11.25 1.90 -10.19
N VAL A 36 -12.30 1.61 -9.40
CA VAL A 36 -13.48 2.47 -9.23
C VAL A 36 -13.55 3.09 -7.84
N SER A 37 -13.05 2.40 -6.81
CA SER A 37 -12.91 2.98 -5.48
C SER A 37 -11.66 2.51 -4.76
N VAL A 38 -11.19 3.30 -3.80
CA VAL A 38 -10.07 2.97 -2.92
C VAL A 38 -10.39 3.43 -1.52
N ASP A 39 -10.41 2.49 -0.58
CA ASP A 39 -10.40 2.76 0.85
C ASP A 39 -8.99 2.54 1.40
N TYR A 40 -8.39 3.61 1.95
CA TYR A 40 -7.04 3.59 2.46
C TYR A 40 -7.01 4.02 3.92
N GLN A 41 -6.50 3.17 4.78
CA GLN A 41 -6.27 3.43 6.19
C GLN A 41 -4.78 3.43 6.48
N PHE A 42 -4.32 4.45 7.19
CA PHE A 42 -2.94 4.55 7.66
C PHE A 42 -2.94 4.86 9.16
N ALA A 43 -2.31 3.99 9.93
CA ALA A 43 -2.26 4.10 11.38
C ALA A 43 -0.82 4.27 11.87
N ASP A 44 -0.59 5.30 12.69
CA ASP A 44 0.61 5.46 13.50
C ASP A 44 0.22 5.24 14.97
N SER A 45 0.82 4.27 15.63
CA SER A 45 0.49 3.89 17.01
C SER A 45 0.58 5.03 18.04
N GLN A 46 1.10 6.19 17.69
CA GLN A 46 1.32 7.29 18.61
C GLN A 46 0.47 8.53 18.32
N THR A 47 -0.02 8.70 17.09
CA THR A 47 -0.58 10.00 16.69
C THR A 47 -1.94 9.94 16.02
N PHE A 48 -2.14 9.17 14.95
CA PHE A 48 -3.34 9.28 14.11
C PHE A 48 -3.70 7.97 13.43
N ASP A 49 -4.99 7.78 13.20
CA ASP A 49 -5.53 6.88 12.20
C ASP A 49 -6.11 7.76 11.08
N ASP A 50 -5.40 7.85 9.96
CA ASP A 50 -5.89 8.54 8.76
C ASP A 50 -6.69 7.55 7.91
N HIS A 51 -7.91 7.94 7.53
CA HIS A 51 -8.78 7.17 6.64
C HIS A 51 -9.18 8.03 5.44
N TYR A 52 -8.86 7.54 4.25
CA TYR A 52 -9.18 8.14 2.96
C TYR A 52 -10.13 7.20 2.21
N SER A 53 -11.24 7.72 1.71
CA SER A 53 -12.17 6.98 0.86
C SER A 53 -12.33 7.73 -0.47
N PHE A 54 -11.89 7.12 -1.57
CA PHE A 54 -11.92 7.70 -2.91
C PHE A 54 -12.92 6.94 -3.77
N ASP A 55 -13.96 7.62 -4.23
CA ASP A 55 -14.89 7.14 -5.25
C ASP A 55 -14.48 7.78 -6.60
N LEU A 56 -13.74 7.02 -7.40
CA LEU A 56 -13.16 7.50 -8.65
C LEU A 56 -14.18 7.55 -9.80
N GLU A 57 -15.31 6.84 -9.68
CA GLU A 57 -16.41 6.95 -10.65
C GLU A 57 -17.21 8.23 -10.44
N ARG A 58 -17.50 8.57 -9.19
CA ARG A 58 -18.20 9.82 -8.85
C ARG A 58 -17.28 11.03 -8.84
N GLY A 59 -15.94 10.81 -8.77
CA GLY A 59 -14.97 11.88 -8.67
C GLY A 59 -15.02 12.60 -7.33
N VAL A 60 -15.15 11.85 -6.23
CA VAL A 60 -15.23 12.41 -4.89
C VAL A 60 -14.31 11.68 -3.92
N PHE A 61 -13.87 12.38 -2.87
CA PHE A 61 -13.16 11.73 -1.77
C PHE A 61 -13.66 12.22 -0.41
N ARG A 62 -13.40 11.42 0.60
CA ARG A 62 -13.63 11.74 2.01
C ARG A 62 -12.36 11.45 2.79
N PHE A 63 -12.09 12.30 3.75
CA PHE A 63 -10.97 12.15 4.65
C PHE A 63 -11.44 12.22 6.09
N THR A 64 -10.98 11.29 6.92
CA THR A 64 -11.21 11.30 8.36
C THR A 64 -9.89 11.07 9.07
N ARG A 65 -9.59 11.92 10.04
CA ARG A 65 -8.46 11.73 10.95
C ARG A 65 -8.99 11.47 12.34
N ASP A 66 -8.71 10.29 12.87
CA ASP A 66 -9.02 9.98 14.26
C ASP A 66 -7.85 10.43 15.15
N ALA A 67 -8.03 11.60 15.77
CA ALA A 67 -7.02 12.17 16.65
C ALA A 67 -7.08 11.60 18.08
N ASP A 68 -8.14 10.85 18.42
CA ASP A 68 -8.38 10.47 19.83
C ASP A 68 -9.07 9.10 19.96
N ARG A 69 -8.35 8.05 19.55
CA ARG A 69 -8.78 6.64 19.61
C ARG A 69 -9.28 6.20 21.01
N TYR A 70 -9.05 7.00 22.03
CA TYR A 70 -9.36 6.71 23.42
C TYR A 70 -10.48 7.56 24.00
N SER A 71 -11.10 8.46 23.23
CA SER A 71 -12.26 9.21 23.68
C SER A 71 -13.54 8.41 23.48
N PRO A 72 -14.26 8.01 24.55
CA PRO A 72 -15.50 7.25 24.43
C PRO A 72 -16.69 8.07 23.87
N GLU A 73 -16.51 9.36 23.60
CA GLU A 73 -17.54 10.28 23.13
C GLU A 73 -17.37 10.65 21.64
N TYR A 74 -16.48 9.95 20.90
CA TYR A 74 -16.23 10.28 19.51
C TYR A 74 -17.36 9.75 18.61
N GLU A 75 -18.34 10.60 18.32
CA GLU A 75 -19.16 10.46 17.11
C GLU A 75 -18.23 10.82 15.93
N LEU A 76 -18.06 9.89 14.98
CA LEU A 76 -17.37 10.15 13.71
C LEU A 76 -17.97 11.45 13.14
N GLU A 77 -17.22 12.55 13.21
CA GLU A 77 -17.62 13.77 12.55
C GLU A 77 -17.87 13.42 11.09
N GLN A 78 -19.00 13.91 10.58
CA GLN A 78 -19.44 13.66 9.21
C GLN A 78 -18.31 14.18 8.30
N SER A 79 -17.55 13.25 7.68
CA SER A 79 -16.47 13.62 6.77
C SER A 79 -17.07 14.41 5.63
N ASP A 80 -16.58 15.62 5.40
CA ASP A 80 -16.98 16.40 4.25
C ASP A 80 -16.62 15.66 2.96
N GLU A 81 -17.45 15.80 1.94
CA GLU A 81 -17.24 15.22 0.61
C GLU A 81 -16.56 16.30 -0.26
N TYR A 82 -15.43 15.95 -0.86
CA TYR A 82 -14.63 16.84 -1.69
C TYR A 82 -14.59 16.34 -3.13
N GLU A 83 -14.52 17.26 -4.09
CA GLU A 83 -14.47 16.93 -5.51
C GLU A 83 -13.04 16.61 -5.97
N LEU A 84 -12.87 15.50 -6.71
CA LEU A 84 -11.63 15.15 -7.39
C LEU A 84 -11.62 15.72 -8.81
N LYS A 85 -10.49 16.33 -9.20
CA LYS A 85 -10.25 16.68 -10.59
C LYS A 85 -9.93 15.40 -11.39
N GLN A 86 -10.17 15.41 -12.69
CA GLN A 86 -9.83 14.29 -13.56
C GLN A 86 -8.34 13.92 -13.49
N SER A 87 -7.45 14.93 -13.34
CA SER A 87 -6.01 14.72 -13.15
C SER A 87 -5.68 13.97 -11.87
N ASP A 88 -6.47 14.18 -10.81
CA ASP A 88 -6.24 13.51 -9.52
C ASP A 88 -6.65 12.04 -9.60
N ILE A 89 -7.78 11.76 -10.29
CA ILE A 89 -8.24 10.39 -10.57
C ILE A 89 -7.18 9.60 -11.34
N GLU A 90 -6.63 10.19 -12.42
CA GLU A 90 -5.57 9.59 -13.23
C GLU A 90 -4.29 9.37 -12.41
N SER A 91 -3.92 10.34 -11.58
CA SER A 91 -2.75 10.25 -10.71
C SER A 91 -2.91 9.17 -9.64
N ILE A 92 -4.10 9.06 -9.02
CA ILE A 92 -4.40 8.00 -8.04
C ILE A 92 -4.27 6.63 -8.70
N ARG A 93 -4.90 6.41 -9.87
CA ARG A 93 -4.78 5.13 -10.59
C ARG A 93 -3.32 4.78 -10.89
N SER A 94 -2.56 5.72 -11.46
CA SER A 94 -1.15 5.50 -11.82
C SER A 94 -0.28 5.24 -10.59
N ALA A 95 -0.57 5.84 -9.45
CA ALA A 95 0.18 5.61 -8.21
C ALA A 95 0.03 4.18 -7.66
N PHE A 96 -0.99 3.44 -8.10
CA PHE A 96 -1.17 2.02 -7.76
C PHE A 96 -0.44 1.05 -8.72
N GLU A 97 0.16 1.50 -9.83
CA GLU A 97 0.90 0.61 -10.75
C GLU A 97 1.98 -0.23 -10.04
N PRO A 98 2.81 0.33 -9.13
CA PRO A 98 3.80 -0.47 -8.41
C PRO A 98 3.21 -1.55 -7.50
N ALA A 99 1.93 -1.39 -7.08
CA ALA A 99 1.28 -2.30 -6.15
C ALA A 99 1.05 -3.71 -6.74
N GLU A 100 1.12 -3.90 -8.05
CA GLU A 100 1.10 -5.24 -8.68
C GLU A 100 2.24 -6.15 -8.17
N ASN A 101 3.33 -5.56 -7.69
CA ASN A 101 4.50 -6.24 -7.17
C ASN A 101 4.58 -6.25 -5.64
N TRP A 102 3.56 -5.76 -4.94
CA TRP A 102 3.53 -5.77 -3.49
C TRP A 102 3.12 -7.15 -2.98
N ALA A 103 3.63 -7.53 -1.81
CA ALA A 103 3.06 -8.66 -1.09
C ALA A 103 1.67 -8.27 -0.56
N GLN A 104 0.68 -9.15 -0.68
CA GLN A 104 -0.67 -8.92 -0.16
C GLN A 104 -0.64 -8.57 1.34
N HIS A 105 0.26 -9.21 2.09
CA HIS A 105 0.53 -8.90 3.49
C HIS A 105 2.01 -8.54 3.65
N TYR A 106 2.31 -7.26 3.66
CA TYR A 106 3.67 -6.78 3.82
C TYR A 106 4.06 -6.72 5.30
N LYS A 107 5.18 -7.35 5.65
CA LYS A 107 5.77 -7.25 7.00
C LYS A 107 7.23 -6.86 6.90
N TYR A 108 7.56 -5.73 7.46
CA TYR A 108 8.93 -5.32 7.65
C TYR A 108 9.28 -5.43 9.14
N SER A 109 10.18 -6.34 9.51
CA SER A 109 10.69 -6.45 10.87
C SER A 109 12.12 -5.91 10.94
N TYR A 110 12.30 -4.89 11.73
CA TYR A 110 13.61 -4.36 12.08
C TYR A 110 13.89 -4.70 13.55
N PHE A 111 14.95 -5.48 13.80
CA PHE A 111 15.39 -5.79 15.16
C PHE A 111 16.18 -4.62 15.72
N SER A 112 15.52 -3.71 16.42
CA SER A 112 16.15 -2.70 17.25
C SER A 112 15.56 -2.77 18.66
N THR A 113 16.41 -2.69 19.68
CA THR A 113 16.01 -2.62 21.09
C THR A 113 15.31 -1.29 21.44
N ALA A 114 15.23 -0.35 20.52
CA ALA A 114 14.64 0.98 20.67
C ALA A 114 13.41 1.18 19.78
N MET A 115 12.60 0.14 19.57
CA MET A 115 11.35 0.28 18.82
C MET A 115 10.34 1.12 19.59
N THR A 116 9.95 2.25 19.02
CA THR A 116 9.05 3.21 19.65
C THR A 116 7.73 3.37 18.91
N LYS A 117 7.63 2.95 17.63
CA LYS A 117 6.44 3.15 16.82
C LYS A 117 6.09 1.93 15.98
N TYR A 118 4.80 1.67 15.93
CA TYR A 118 4.17 0.71 15.04
C TYR A 118 3.38 1.49 13.99
N ILE A 119 3.63 1.21 12.73
CA ILE A 119 3.00 1.87 11.61
C ILE A 119 2.38 0.80 10.72
N SER A 120 1.14 1.00 10.30
CA SER A 120 0.42 0.07 9.45
C SER A 120 -0.39 0.77 8.38
N TYR A 121 -0.67 0.05 7.31
CA TYR A 121 -1.64 0.46 6.30
C TYR A 121 -2.57 -0.69 5.94
N LYS A 122 -3.77 -0.34 5.52
CA LYS A 122 -4.70 -1.23 4.86
C LYS A 122 -5.31 -0.48 3.69
N ILE A 123 -5.27 -1.10 2.50
CA ILE A 123 -5.83 -0.56 1.28
C ILE A 123 -6.81 -1.59 0.74
N ASP A 124 -8.05 -1.19 0.53
CA ASP A 124 -9.07 -1.96 -0.17
C ASP A 124 -9.34 -1.28 -1.51
N ILE A 125 -9.05 -1.99 -2.59
CA ILE A 125 -9.21 -1.51 -3.97
C ILE A 125 -10.39 -2.26 -4.58
N GLU A 126 -11.44 -1.53 -4.98
CA GLU A 126 -12.57 -2.07 -5.72
C GLU A 126 -12.40 -1.81 -7.22
N TYR A 127 -12.73 -2.80 -8.03
CA TYR A 127 -12.67 -2.74 -9.48
C TYR A 127 -14.07 -2.69 -10.10
N SER A 128 -14.16 -2.23 -11.35
CA SER A 128 -15.40 -2.03 -12.08
C SER A 128 -16.27 -3.29 -12.28
N ASP A 129 -15.70 -4.47 -12.06
CA ASP A 129 -16.40 -5.75 -12.06
C ASP A 129 -16.92 -6.18 -10.66
N GLY A 130 -16.75 -5.33 -9.65
CA GLY A 130 -17.13 -5.58 -8.27
C GLY A 130 -16.19 -6.51 -7.50
N THR A 131 -15.01 -6.82 -8.03
CA THR A 131 -13.98 -7.56 -7.30
C THR A 131 -13.13 -6.62 -6.45
N HIS A 132 -12.47 -7.17 -5.43
CA HIS A 132 -11.64 -6.43 -4.50
C HIS A 132 -10.22 -6.98 -4.43
N CYS A 133 -9.26 -6.09 -4.18
CA CYS A 133 -7.90 -6.44 -3.79
C CYS A 133 -7.56 -5.75 -2.47
N ILE A 134 -7.23 -6.53 -1.44
CA ILE A 134 -6.86 -5.99 -0.13
C ILE A 134 -5.35 -6.11 0.04
N LEU A 135 -4.68 -4.97 0.29
CA LEU A 135 -3.26 -4.86 0.57
C LEU A 135 -3.08 -4.40 2.01
N GLU A 136 -2.34 -5.15 2.80
CA GLU A 136 -2.06 -4.81 4.19
C GLU A 136 -0.56 -4.82 4.46
N GLY A 137 -0.09 -3.88 5.26
CA GLY A 137 1.31 -3.82 5.63
C GLY A 137 1.55 -3.27 7.02
N THR A 138 2.65 -3.73 7.62
CA THR A 138 3.10 -3.24 8.92
C THR A 138 4.60 -3.04 8.92
N ALA A 139 5.04 -1.96 9.56
CA ALA A 139 6.43 -1.70 9.85
C ALA A 139 6.60 -1.21 11.29
N MET A 140 7.76 -1.49 11.86
CA MET A 140 8.17 -0.92 13.14
C MET A 140 9.25 0.12 12.86
N SER A 141 9.08 1.33 13.37
CA SER A 141 10.00 2.43 13.19
C SER A 141 10.63 2.86 14.51
N THR A 142 11.88 3.28 14.46
CA THR A 142 12.60 3.88 15.60
C THR A 142 12.50 5.41 15.66
N GLY A 143 11.77 6.00 14.74
CA GLY A 143 11.63 7.46 14.60
C GLY A 143 10.36 7.83 13.84
N ASP A 144 10.30 9.05 13.34
CA ASP A 144 9.21 9.45 12.45
C ASP A 144 9.16 8.54 11.23
N TRP A 145 7.99 8.27 10.71
CA TRP A 145 7.80 7.45 9.53
C TRP A 145 8.57 8.02 8.30
N GLN A 146 8.80 9.33 8.29
CA GLN A 146 9.67 10.01 7.33
C GLN A 146 11.16 9.77 7.58
N SER A 147 11.53 9.18 8.72
CA SER A 147 12.92 8.84 8.95
C SER A 147 13.30 7.63 8.11
N SER A 148 14.52 7.61 7.60
CA SER A 148 15.09 6.61 6.70
C SER A 148 15.08 5.15 7.20
N ASN A 149 14.51 4.89 8.38
CA ASN A 149 14.51 3.59 9.03
C ASN A 149 13.25 2.76 8.80
N THR A 150 12.19 3.36 8.23
CA THR A 150 11.00 2.62 7.82
C THR A 150 11.14 2.24 6.35
N LYS A 151 10.98 0.95 6.03
CA LYS A 151 10.99 0.47 4.65
C LYS A 151 9.59 0.01 4.30
N TRP A 152 9.11 0.51 3.20
CA TRP A 152 7.82 0.18 2.61
C TRP A 152 7.98 -0.50 1.25
N PRO A 153 6.94 -1.12 0.71
CA PRO A 153 6.94 -1.55 -0.69
C PRO A 153 7.28 -0.39 -1.62
N GLN A 154 7.89 -0.71 -2.75
CA GLN A 154 8.24 0.31 -3.74
C GLN A 154 7.02 1.11 -4.19
N GLY A 155 7.12 2.43 -4.20
CA GLY A 155 6.03 3.34 -4.60
C GLY A 155 5.01 3.64 -3.49
N PHE A 156 5.12 3.03 -2.29
CA PHE A 156 4.19 3.30 -1.19
C PHE A 156 4.30 4.73 -0.66
N GLU A 157 5.52 5.25 -0.53
CA GLU A 157 5.72 6.63 -0.03
C GLU A 157 5.18 7.66 -1.02
N GLU A 158 5.37 7.41 -2.31
CA GLU A 158 4.84 8.26 -3.39
C GLU A 158 3.31 8.25 -3.38
N LEU A 159 2.68 7.08 -3.22
CA LEU A 159 1.24 6.96 -3.07
C LEU A 159 0.75 7.78 -1.88
N LYS A 160 1.37 7.60 -0.69
CA LYS A 160 0.96 8.34 0.50
C LYS A 160 1.11 9.85 0.33
N ILE A 161 2.22 10.32 -0.23
CA ILE A 161 2.45 11.75 -0.49
C ILE A 161 1.38 12.30 -1.44
N LEU A 162 0.99 11.54 -2.48
CA LEU A 162 -0.08 11.94 -3.40
C LEU A 162 -1.41 12.10 -2.66
N LEU A 163 -1.82 11.10 -1.86
CA LEU A 163 -3.08 11.11 -1.14
C LEU A 163 -3.12 12.26 -0.12
N ASP A 164 -2.07 12.44 0.67
CA ASP A 164 -1.92 13.56 1.61
C ASP A 164 -1.95 14.91 0.88
N GLY A 165 -1.37 14.98 -0.30
CA GLY A 165 -1.33 16.19 -1.14
C GLY A 165 -2.71 16.58 -1.66
N ILE A 166 -3.56 15.63 -2.01
CA ILE A 166 -4.95 15.90 -2.44
C ILE A 166 -5.74 16.50 -1.27
N VAL A 167 -5.68 15.86 -0.09
CA VAL A 167 -6.37 16.31 1.12
C VAL A 167 -5.89 17.69 1.58
N SER A 168 -4.61 18.03 1.40
CA SER A 168 -4.04 19.29 1.88
C SER A 168 -4.36 20.50 0.99
N GLN A 169 -5.00 20.33 -0.16
CA GLN A 169 -5.36 21.41 -1.08
C GLN A 169 -6.74 22.00 -0.80
N GLU A 170 -7.52 21.41 0.08
CA GLU A 170 -8.84 21.84 0.53
C GLU A 170 -8.77 22.48 1.93
#